data_65d9990800507934520ce8209c0f6f10
#
_entry.id   65d9990800507934520ce8209c0f6f10
#
_cell.length_a   1.000
_cell.length_b   1.000
_cell.length_c   1.000
_cell.angle_alpha   90.00
_cell.angle_beta   90.00
_cell.angle_gamma   90.00
#
_symmetry.space_group_name_H-M   'P 1'
#
loop_
_entity.id
_entity.type
_entity.pdbx_description
1 polymer ?
#
loop_
_entity_poly.entity_id
_entity_poly.type
_entity_poly.pdbx_seq_one_letter_code
_entity_poly.pdbx_strand_id
1 'polypeptide(L)'
;MNTKDSQGRAAARMMIIAPLLDESLDQRSIIELRKKLSEQHSISYRTISRYHEAYLAAGFDGLKPKDISGRENHLLPDNFPEIVDTAIQLRRECPQRSVNDIIRILELEQVVTKGSVSRSTLQRHLHSKGFGSHQMKVYTKTGAAARRFQKSQRCNLFQGDIKYGPYLPIGKNGARKQVYLSAFIDDATRFIVAAKFYDHQQVSIIEDTLRSAIMQYGKPDAIYVDNGKQYRSSWLGRACNVLGIKLLFAKPYHPEGKGKIEAFNRRMDSFLSEVALMDVKTVEELNDLLKLWIEDHYHKSPHHGLSGITPETAFKTDKRPLKFIDMNTLKEAFLHSEERKVDKTGCISFEGKSYEVGLQLLGRKVSVHYDPSWADVVEIHHPDFEPFLAKEQVIGEHCGTRSKLPERMTPLKPESSRLLDGLNKAN
;
A
#
# COMPACT_ATOMS: atom_id res chain seq x y z
N MET A 1 27.57 -20.79 -23.12
CA MET A 1 26.61 -20.30 -24.13
C MET A 1 26.14 -21.47 -24.96
N ASN A 2 24.85 -21.68 -25.17
CA ASN A 2 24.34 -22.89 -25.83
C ASN A 2 24.73 -22.90 -27.31
N THR A 3 25.36 -23.93 -27.83
CA THR A 3 25.84 -24.04 -29.21
C THR A 3 24.75 -23.82 -30.29
N LYS A 4 23.51 -24.20 -29.97
CA LYS A 4 22.32 -23.93 -30.82
C LYS A 4 22.01 -22.42 -30.97
N ASP A 5 22.26 -21.62 -29.92
CA ASP A 5 22.03 -20.16 -29.97
C ASP A 5 23.10 -19.42 -30.78
N SER A 6 24.34 -19.92 -30.75
CA SER A 6 25.47 -19.37 -31.53
C SER A 6 25.30 -19.58 -33.05
N GLN A 7 24.86 -20.76 -33.45
CA GLN A 7 24.57 -21.06 -34.86
C GLN A 7 23.37 -20.29 -35.41
N GLY A 8 22.30 -20.19 -34.61
CA GLY A 8 21.11 -19.42 -34.97
C GLY A 8 21.42 -17.93 -35.22
N ARG A 9 22.27 -17.35 -34.36
CA ARG A 9 22.74 -15.95 -34.53
C ARG A 9 23.63 -15.77 -35.75
N ALA A 10 24.49 -16.73 -36.03
CA ALA A 10 25.33 -16.68 -37.26
C ALA A 10 24.46 -16.77 -38.52
N ALA A 11 23.45 -17.64 -38.56
CA ALA A 11 22.52 -17.76 -39.65
C ALA A 11 21.69 -16.47 -39.86
N ALA A 12 21.21 -15.84 -38.79
CA ALA A 12 20.51 -14.56 -38.90
C ALA A 12 21.41 -13.44 -39.46
N ARG A 13 22.69 -13.40 -39.04
CA ARG A 13 23.68 -12.45 -39.59
C ARG A 13 24.00 -12.72 -41.05
N MET A 14 24.07 -13.98 -41.41
CA MET A 14 24.27 -14.40 -42.80
C MET A 14 23.14 -13.95 -43.71
N MET A 15 21.87 -14.11 -43.29
CA MET A 15 20.72 -13.63 -44.08
C MET A 15 20.77 -12.14 -44.34
N ILE A 16 21.24 -11.35 -43.38
CA ILE A 16 21.35 -9.89 -43.51
C ILE A 16 22.40 -9.51 -44.55
N ILE A 17 23.56 -10.18 -44.56
CA ILE A 17 24.67 -9.85 -45.44
C ILE A 17 24.67 -10.62 -46.76
N ALA A 18 23.80 -11.59 -46.94
CA ALA A 18 23.72 -12.41 -48.16
C ALA A 18 23.74 -11.59 -49.48
N PRO A 19 23.00 -10.46 -49.58
CA PRO A 19 23.07 -9.63 -50.81
C PRO A 19 24.42 -8.98 -51.05
N LEU A 20 25.31 -8.89 -50.06
CA LEU A 20 26.69 -8.32 -50.20
C LEU A 20 27.72 -9.35 -50.68
N LEU A 21 27.35 -10.59 -50.81
CA LEU A 21 28.24 -11.70 -51.19
C LEU A 21 28.25 -12.00 -52.69
N ASP A 22 27.56 -11.19 -53.48
CA ASP A 22 27.57 -11.29 -54.94
C ASP A 22 28.92 -10.79 -55.48
N GLU A 23 29.66 -11.67 -56.09
CA GLU A 23 31.01 -11.39 -56.68
C GLU A 23 31.00 -10.36 -57.82
N SER A 24 29.84 -10.06 -58.38
CA SER A 24 29.68 -9.06 -59.46
C SER A 24 29.63 -7.62 -59.00
N LEU A 25 29.56 -7.37 -57.63
CA LEU A 25 29.39 -6.05 -57.04
C LEU A 25 30.72 -5.25 -57.06
N ASP A 26 30.66 -4.04 -57.59
CA ASP A 26 31.74 -3.06 -57.44
C ASP A 26 31.69 -2.39 -56.04
N GLN A 27 32.79 -1.71 -55.69
CA GLN A 27 32.91 -1.07 -54.35
C GLN A 27 31.83 -0.01 -54.07
N ARG A 28 31.32 0.69 -55.05
CA ARG A 28 30.27 1.70 -54.90
C ARG A 28 28.96 1.03 -54.58
N SER A 29 28.60 -0.01 -55.32
CA SER A 29 27.39 -0.82 -55.08
C SER A 29 27.40 -1.49 -53.71
N ILE A 30 28.54 -1.96 -53.21
CA ILE A 30 28.70 -2.50 -51.87
C ILE A 30 28.39 -1.43 -50.80
N ILE A 31 28.88 -0.20 -50.99
CA ILE A 31 28.64 0.90 -50.02
C ILE A 31 27.15 1.28 -50.00
N GLU A 32 26.51 1.41 -51.17
CA GLU A 32 25.09 1.75 -51.29
C GLU A 32 24.23 0.63 -50.72
N LEU A 33 24.55 -0.61 -51.00
CA LEU A 33 23.82 -1.77 -50.49
C LEU A 33 23.96 -1.91 -48.97
N ARG A 34 25.14 -1.64 -48.38
CA ARG A 34 25.34 -1.58 -46.93
C ARG A 34 24.45 -0.52 -46.27
N LYS A 35 24.29 0.66 -46.90
CA LYS A 35 23.37 1.72 -46.39
C LYS A 35 21.92 1.26 -46.43
N LYS A 36 21.49 0.69 -47.56
CA LYS A 36 20.14 0.17 -47.75
C LYS A 36 19.79 -0.93 -46.72
N LEU A 37 20.71 -1.87 -46.48
CA LEU A 37 20.55 -2.93 -45.49
C LEU A 37 20.53 -2.38 -44.05
N SER A 38 21.31 -1.31 -43.80
CA SER A 38 21.28 -0.61 -42.50
C SER A 38 19.89 -0.04 -42.18
N GLU A 39 19.27 0.59 -43.15
CA GLU A 39 17.92 1.15 -43.03
C GLU A 39 16.86 0.04 -42.92
N GLN A 40 16.94 -0.97 -43.79
CA GLN A 40 15.97 -2.07 -43.86
C GLN A 40 15.91 -2.91 -42.57
N HIS A 41 17.07 -3.15 -41.95
CA HIS A 41 17.17 -4.00 -40.74
C HIS A 41 17.32 -3.22 -39.46
N SER A 42 17.31 -1.88 -39.47
CA SER A 42 17.55 -1.01 -38.32
C SER A 42 18.85 -1.34 -37.56
N ILE A 43 19.90 -1.70 -38.31
CA ILE A 43 21.23 -2.06 -37.82
C ILE A 43 22.23 -1.02 -38.30
N SER A 44 23.17 -0.58 -37.43
CA SER A 44 24.13 0.43 -37.83
C SER A 44 25.00 -0.03 -39.04
N TYR A 45 25.29 0.89 -39.97
CA TYR A 45 26.19 0.66 -41.09
C TYR A 45 27.52 -0.01 -40.69
N ARG A 46 28.11 0.44 -39.58
CA ARG A 46 29.34 -0.13 -39.01
C ARG A 46 29.18 -1.61 -38.62
N THR A 47 28.01 -2.00 -38.13
CA THR A 47 27.73 -3.39 -37.73
C THR A 47 27.62 -4.28 -38.97
N ILE A 48 26.96 -3.81 -40.04
CA ILE A 48 26.85 -4.55 -41.31
C ILE A 48 28.22 -4.69 -41.96
N SER A 49 29.04 -3.63 -42.01
CA SER A 49 30.41 -3.70 -42.49
C SER A 49 31.22 -4.75 -41.72
N ARG A 50 31.13 -4.75 -40.40
CA ARG A 50 31.82 -5.73 -39.55
C ARG A 50 31.38 -7.17 -39.83
N TYR A 51 30.09 -7.42 -40.05
CA TYR A 51 29.61 -8.75 -40.41
C TYR A 51 30.13 -9.19 -41.78
N HIS A 52 30.10 -8.31 -42.77
CA HIS A 52 30.61 -8.60 -44.09
C HIS A 52 32.11 -8.89 -44.07
N GLU A 53 32.91 -8.08 -43.40
CA GLU A 53 34.37 -8.28 -43.26
C GLU A 53 34.69 -9.58 -42.50
N ALA A 54 33.92 -9.89 -41.42
CA ALA A 54 34.09 -11.12 -40.66
C ALA A 54 33.78 -12.37 -41.49
N TYR A 55 32.76 -12.28 -42.36
CA TYR A 55 32.44 -13.35 -43.30
C TYR A 55 33.52 -13.54 -44.38
N LEU A 56 34.03 -12.47 -44.95
CA LEU A 56 35.12 -12.54 -45.92
C LEU A 56 36.42 -13.12 -45.34
N ALA A 57 36.67 -12.87 -44.03
CA ALA A 57 37.87 -13.36 -43.36
C ALA A 57 37.79 -14.83 -42.91
N ALA A 58 36.61 -15.31 -42.46
CA ALA A 58 36.48 -16.63 -41.84
C ALA A 58 35.17 -17.37 -42.20
N GLY A 59 34.51 -16.97 -43.30
CA GLY A 59 33.26 -17.58 -43.76
C GLY A 59 32.15 -17.53 -42.71
N PHE A 60 31.28 -18.50 -42.72
CA PHE A 60 30.17 -18.60 -41.77
C PHE A 60 30.63 -18.61 -40.29
N ASP A 61 31.80 -19.17 -39.99
CA ASP A 61 32.34 -19.19 -38.64
C ASP A 61 32.72 -17.80 -38.12
N GLY A 62 33.11 -16.90 -39.01
CA GLY A 62 33.35 -15.49 -38.66
C GLY A 62 32.11 -14.74 -38.16
N LEU A 63 30.92 -15.21 -38.55
CA LEU A 63 29.64 -14.64 -38.10
C LEU A 63 29.19 -15.13 -36.70
N LYS A 64 29.78 -16.20 -36.18
CA LYS A 64 29.50 -16.67 -34.85
C LYS A 64 29.87 -15.62 -33.82
N PRO A 65 29.08 -15.42 -32.74
CA PRO A 65 29.49 -14.59 -31.64
C PRO A 65 30.80 -15.10 -31.05
N LYS A 66 31.78 -14.22 -30.85
CA LYS A 66 33.03 -14.60 -30.19
C LYS A 66 32.68 -15.12 -28.78
N ASP A 67 33.19 -16.29 -28.48
CA ASP A 67 33.03 -16.84 -27.11
C ASP A 67 33.89 -16.01 -26.17
N ILE A 68 33.22 -15.33 -25.22
CA ILE A 68 33.85 -14.44 -24.25
C ILE A 68 34.26 -15.22 -23.00
N SER A 69 33.85 -16.50 -22.91
CA SER A 69 34.10 -17.33 -21.71
C SER A 69 35.59 -17.53 -21.40
N GLY A 70 36.48 -17.45 -22.43
CA GLY A 70 37.92 -17.54 -22.22
C GLY A 70 38.62 -16.27 -21.73
N ARG A 71 37.97 -15.10 -21.75
CA ARG A 71 38.58 -13.85 -21.25
C ARG A 71 38.59 -13.72 -19.72
N GLU A 72 37.70 -14.41 -19.03
CA GLU A 72 37.60 -14.30 -17.54
C GLU A 72 38.74 -15.05 -16.85
N ASN A 73 39.24 -16.15 -17.41
CA ASN A 73 40.25 -16.98 -16.79
C ASN A 73 41.67 -16.39 -16.87
N HIS A 74 41.94 -15.48 -17.81
CA HIS A 74 43.27 -14.86 -17.94
C HIS A 74 43.50 -13.62 -17.07
N LEU A 75 42.50 -13.15 -16.36
CA LEU A 75 42.58 -11.92 -15.54
C LEU A 75 42.38 -12.17 -14.04
N LEU A 76 42.14 -13.39 -13.68
CA LEU A 76 41.94 -13.75 -12.28
C LEU A 76 43.23 -14.35 -11.71
N PRO A 77 43.60 -14.05 -10.45
CA PRO A 77 44.70 -14.71 -9.77
C PRO A 77 44.50 -16.23 -9.71
N ASP A 78 45.56 -17.02 -9.72
CA ASP A 78 45.49 -18.46 -9.68
C ASP A 78 44.80 -18.98 -8.41
N ASN A 79 44.91 -18.26 -7.30
CA ASN A 79 44.27 -18.53 -6.02
C ASN A 79 42.87 -17.89 -5.87
N PHE A 80 42.22 -17.48 -6.98
CA PHE A 80 40.94 -16.77 -6.94
C PHE A 80 39.83 -17.53 -6.19
N PRO A 81 39.69 -18.86 -6.26
CA PRO A 81 38.73 -19.60 -5.44
C PRO A 81 38.92 -19.38 -3.93
N GLU A 82 40.14 -19.36 -3.43
CA GLU A 82 40.46 -19.08 -2.03
C GLU A 82 40.16 -17.65 -1.64
N ILE A 83 40.40 -16.71 -2.54
CA ILE A 83 40.03 -15.31 -2.38
C ILE A 83 38.50 -15.15 -2.22
N VAL A 84 37.71 -15.89 -3.02
CA VAL A 84 36.26 -15.87 -2.91
C VAL A 84 35.78 -16.46 -1.58
N ASP A 85 36.41 -17.56 -1.11
CA ASP A 85 36.07 -18.18 0.17
C ASP A 85 36.41 -17.26 1.36
N THR A 86 37.54 -16.56 1.33
CA THR A 86 37.90 -15.53 2.31
C THR A 86 36.91 -14.35 2.24
N ALA A 87 36.55 -13.92 1.05
CA ALA A 87 35.55 -12.86 0.88
C ALA A 87 34.17 -13.26 1.44
N ILE A 88 33.79 -14.53 1.32
CA ILE A 88 32.57 -15.08 1.93
C ILE A 88 32.65 -15.02 3.45
N GLN A 89 33.78 -15.39 4.05
CA GLN A 89 33.96 -15.25 5.50
C GLN A 89 33.85 -13.82 5.96
N LEU A 90 34.54 -12.89 5.31
CA LEU A 90 34.43 -11.45 5.58
C LEU A 90 33.02 -10.92 5.45
N ARG A 91 32.23 -11.43 4.49
CA ARG A 91 30.82 -11.09 4.32
C ARG A 91 29.94 -11.67 5.44
N ARG A 92 30.25 -12.85 5.93
CA ARG A 92 29.52 -13.50 7.04
C ARG A 92 29.80 -12.83 8.37
N GLU A 93 31.02 -12.35 8.61
CA GLU A 93 31.39 -11.58 9.81
C GLU A 93 30.59 -10.27 9.90
N CYS A 94 30.47 -9.55 8.79
CA CYS A 94 29.68 -8.33 8.69
C CYS A 94 28.80 -8.36 7.44
N PRO A 95 27.53 -8.81 7.56
CA PRO A 95 26.59 -8.96 6.43
C PRO A 95 26.34 -7.71 5.63
N GLN A 96 26.53 -6.53 6.24
CA GLN A 96 26.34 -5.22 5.57
C GLN A 96 27.63 -4.68 4.92
N ARG A 97 28.77 -5.33 5.13
CA ARG A 97 30.06 -4.91 4.59
C ARG A 97 29.99 -4.79 3.06
N SER A 98 30.41 -3.68 2.49
CA SER A 98 30.37 -3.49 1.03
C SER A 98 31.40 -4.37 0.32
N VAL A 99 31.21 -4.62 -0.99
CA VAL A 99 32.21 -5.38 -1.77
C VAL A 99 33.53 -4.63 -1.86
N ASN A 100 33.49 -3.30 -1.87
CA ASN A 100 34.72 -2.49 -1.87
C ASN A 100 35.49 -2.63 -0.56
N ASP A 101 34.78 -2.67 0.59
CA ASP A 101 35.42 -2.88 1.90
C ASP A 101 36.03 -4.27 2.00
N ILE A 102 35.36 -5.29 1.43
CA ILE A 102 35.91 -6.66 1.37
C ILE A 102 37.20 -6.66 0.56
N ILE A 103 37.22 -6.06 -0.65
CA ILE A 103 38.43 -5.95 -1.48
C ILE A 103 39.51 -5.20 -0.70
N ARG A 104 39.17 -4.12 -0.05
CA ARG A 104 40.13 -3.33 0.73
C ARG A 104 40.77 -4.13 1.88
N ILE A 105 39.99 -4.97 2.58
CA ILE A 105 40.48 -5.83 3.62
C ILE A 105 41.45 -6.88 3.02
N LEU A 106 41.05 -7.52 1.93
CA LEU A 106 41.89 -8.51 1.24
C LEU A 106 43.23 -7.90 0.77
N GLU A 107 43.23 -6.65 0.31
CA GLU A 107 44.43 -5.89 -0.04
C GLU A 107 45.29 -5.55 1.19
N LEU A 108 44.69 -5.16 2.32
CA LEU A 108 45.39 -4.84 3.57
C LEU A 108 46.02 -6.09 4.22
N GLU A 109 45.33 -7.24 4.14
CA GLU A 109 45.81 -8.52 4.63
C GLU A 109 46.76 -9.20 3.64
N GLN A 110 47.11 -8.52 2.53
CA GLN A 110 48.03 -9.02 1.48
C GLN A 110 47.57 -10.33 0.82
N VAL A 111 46.28 -10.68 0.92
CA VAL A 111 45.67 -11.84 0.25
C VAL A 111 45.62 -11.61 -1.26
N VAL A 112 45.42 -10.33 -1.68
CA VAL A 112 45.40 -9.91 -3.07
C VAL A 112 46.26 -8.67 -3.28
N THR A 113 46.88 -8.57 -4.46
CA THR A 113 47.61 -7.36 -4.85
C THR A 113 46.59 -6.26 -5.21
N LYS A 114 46.97 -5.03 -4.92
CA LYS A 114 46.09 -3.86 -5.18
C LYS A 114 45.63 -3.82 -6.63
N GLY A 115 44.30 -3.79 -6.84
CA GLY A 115 43.67 -3.71 -8.15
C GLY A 115 43.62 -5.03 -8.94
N SER A 116 44.07 -6.18 -8.40
CA SER A 116 44.01 -7.47 -9.09
C SER A 116 42.59 -8.06 -9.17
N VAL A 117 41.69 -7.66 -8.27
CA VAL A 117 40.31 -8.15 -8.23
C VAL A 117 39.34 -6.98 -8.44
N SER A 118 38.55 -7.06 -9.51
CA SER A 118 37.52 -6.04 -9.76
C SER A 118 36.29 -6.24 -8.87
N ARG A 119 35.66 -5.13 -8.48
CA ARG A 119 34.40 -5.14 -7.71
C ARG A 119 33.31 -5.97 -8.39
N SER A 120 33.14 -5.81 -9.70
CA SER A 120 32.09 -6.50 -10.46
C SER A 120 32.31 -8.02 -10.51
N THR A 121 33.56 -8.45 -10.63
CA THR A 121 33.92 -9.88 -10.60
C THR A 121 33.63 -10.49 -9.24
N LEU A 122 34.13 -9.89 -8.15
CA LEU A 122 33.90 -10.42 -6.80
C LEU A 122 32.40 -10.39 -6.44
N GLN A 123 31.68 -9.33 -6.79
CA GLN A 123 30.23 -9.22 -6.56
C GLN A 123 29.45 -10.34 -7.27
N ARG A 124 29.80 -10.67 -8.51
CA ARG A 124 29.15 -11.74 -9.27
C ARG A 124 29.39 -13.10 -8.63
N HIS A 125 30.63 -13.38 -8.19
CA HIS A 125 30.95 -14.64 -7.50
C HIS A 125 30.29 -14.74 -6.13
N LEU A 126 30.29 -13.69 -5.33
CA LEU A 126 29.54 -13.66 -4.07
C LEU A 126 28.04 -13.90 -4.29
N HIS A 127 27.45 -13.30 -5.34
CA HIS A 127 26.05 -13.49 -5.68
C HIS A 127 25.77 -14.94 -6.12
N SER A 128 26.61 -15.52 -6.99
CA SER A 128 26.46 -16.91 -7.46
C SER A 128 26.59 -17.95 -6.35
N LYS A 129 27.42 -17.66 -5.34
CA LYS A 129 27.61 -18.51 -4.15
C LYS A 129 26.55 -18.28 -3.06
N GLY A 130 25.59 -17.35 -3.25
CA GLY A 130 24.53 -17.09 -2.28
C GLY A 130 24.85 -16.03 -1.23
N PHE A 131 25.95 -15.28 -1.36
CA PHE A 131 26.39 -14.25 -0.42
C PHE A 131 26.30 -12.82 -0.97
N GLY A 132 25.40 -12.58 -1.93
CA GLY A 132 25.10 -11.25 -2.42
C GLY A 132 24.40 -10.37 -1.35
N SER A 133 24.43 -9.06 -1.51
CA SER A 133 23.91 -8.12 -0.50
C SER A 133 22.42 -8.35 -0.18
N HIS A 134 21.61 -8.73 -1.17
CA HIS A 134 20.19 -9.03 -0.95
C HIS A 134 20.02 -10.33 -0.14
N GLN A 135 20.80 -11.37 -0.47
CA GLN A 135 20.75 -12.66 0.21
C GLN A 135 21.18 -12.51 1.67
N MET A 136 22.26 -11.75 1.94
CA MET A 136 22.72 -11.48 3.30
C MET A 136 21.69 -10.69 4.12
N LYS A 137 20.96 -9.74 3.50
CA LYS A 137 19.85 -9.05 4.19
C LYS A 137 18.73 -10.00 4.60
N VAL A 138 18.46 -11.02 3.79
CA VAL A 138 17.47 -12.04 4.12
C VAL A 138 17.99 -12.93 5.27
N TYR A 139 19.23 -13.38 5.22
CA TYR A 139 19.83 -14.26 6.24
C TYR A 139 19.92 -13.60 7.62
N THR A 140 20.22 -12.30 7.67
CA THR A 140 20.33 -11.55 8.93
C THR A 140 18.99 -11.18 9.55
N LYS A 141 17.94 -10.98 8.71
CA LYS A 141 16.63 -10.55 9.23
C LYS A 141 15.79 -11.67 9.83
N THR A 142 15.94 -12.89 9.39
CA THR A 142 14.91 -13.89 9.66
C THR A 142 15.39 -15.20 10.27
N GLY A 143 16.65 -15.57 10.16
CA GLY A 143 17.06 -16.94 10.54
C GLY A 143 16.19 -18.05 9.90
N ALA A 144 15.11 -17.69 9.25
CA ALA A 144 14.21 -18.54 8.49
C ALA A 144 13.69 -17.78 7.26
N ALA A 145 13.61 -18.46 6.12
CA ALA A 145 13.03 -17.90 4.91
C ALA A 145 11.60 -17.42 5.18
N ALA A 146 11.29 -16.19 4.76
CA ALA A 146 9.95 -15.63 4.85
C ALA A 146 8.93 -16.57 4.17
N ARG A 147 8.03 -17.14 4.94
CA ARG A 147 6.99 -18.02 4.40
C ARG A 147 5.83 -17.17 3.90
N ARG A 148 5.58 -17.24 2.60
CA ARG A 148 4.36 -16.69 2.03
C ARG A 148 3.17 -17.47 2.56
N PHE A 149 2.18 -16.79 3.12
CA PHE A 149 0.91 -17.40 3.49
C PHE A 149 -0.21 -16.89 2.57
N GLN A 150 -1.22 -17.69 2.37
CA GLN A 150 -2.44 -17.33 1.68
C GLN A 150 -3.60 -18.04 2.37
N LYS A 151 -4.67 -17.34 2.63
CA LYS A 151 -5.90 -17.94 3.12
C LYS A 151 -6.55 -18.75 2.00
N SER A 152 -7.24 -19.80 2.39
CA SER A 152 -7.85 -20.75 1.44
C SER A 152 -9.17 -20.26 0.85
N GLN A 153 -9.88 -19.38 1.55
CA GLN A 153 -11.22 -18.94 1.18
C GLN A 153 -11.38 -17.43 1.35
N ARG A 154 -12.30 -16.85 0.54
CA ARG A 154 -12.69 -15.45 0.65
C ARG A 154 -13.17 -15.10 2.05
N CYS A 155 -13.01 -13.85 2.44
CA CYS A 155 -13.40 -13.31 3.74
C CYS A 155 -12.80 -14.02 4.97
N ASN A 156 -11.77 -14.87 4.80
CA ASN A 156 -10.99 -15.34 5.95
C ASN A 156 -10.11 -14.22 6.53
N LEU A 157 -9.58 -13.35 5.66
CA LEU A 157 -8.68 -12.29 6.06
C LEU A 157 -8.76 -11.14 5.07
N PHE A 158 -9.04 -9.93 5.56
CA PHE A 158 -8.82 -8.72 4.79
C PHE A 158 -7.51 -8.08 5.22
N GLN A 159 -6.70 -7.65 4.26
CA GLN A 159 -5.51 -6.84 4.52
C GLN A 159 -5.84 -5.38 4.26
N GLY A 160 -5.60 -4.52 5.25
CA GLY A 160 -5.85 -3.07 5.17
C GLY A 160 -4.55 -2.27 5.08
N ASP A 161 -4.56 -1.19 4.31
CA ASP A 161 -3.45 -0.24 4.21
C ASP A 161 -3.95 1.15 3.85
N ILE A 162 -3.13 2.16 4.23
CA ILE A 162 -3.32 3.55 3.83
C ILE A 162 -2.16 3.95 2.92
N LYS A 163 -2.48 4.49 1.74
CA LYS A 163 -1.51 5.00 0.79
C LYS A 163 -1.68 6.50 0.60
N TYR A 164 -0.57 7.22 0.51
CA TYR A 164 -0.58 8.62 0.09
C TYR A 164 -1.04 8.72 -1.37
N GLY A 165 -2.05 9.56 -1.60
CA GLY A 165 -2.61 9.87 -2.91
C GLY A 165 -2.03 11.17 -3.50
N PRO A 166 -2.64 11.69 -4.57
CA PRO A 166 -2.23 12.93 -5.20
C PRO A 166 -2.57 14.16 -4.35
N TYR A 167 -2.10 15.32 -4.78
CA TYR A 167 -2.49 16.62 -4.26
C TYR A 167 -3.61 17.18 -5.11
N LEU A 168 -4.77 17.48 -4.52
CA LEU A 168 -5.93 18.11 -5.17
C LEU A 168 -6.13 19.55 -4.66
N PRO A 169 -6.77 20.44 -5.46
CA PRO A 169 -7.00 21.83 -5.09
C PRO A 169 -8.22 22.00 -4.15
N ILE A 170 -8.28 21.19 -3.08
CA ILE A 170 -9.42 21.09 -2.14
C ILE A 170 -9.19 21.84 -0.81
N GLY A 171 -8.05 22.52 -0.65
CA GLY A 171 -7.76 23.33 0.52
C GLY A 171 -8.41 24.71 0.48
N LYS A 172 -8.27 25.48 1.56
CA LYS A 172 -8.77 26.87 1.62
C LYS A 172 -8.21 27.69 0.44
N ASN A 173 -9.09 28.41 -0.25
CA ASN A 173 -8.77 29.20 -1.44
C ASN A 173 -8.13 28.41 -2.59
N GLY A 174 -8.50 27.13 -2.76
CA GLY A 174 -7.94 26.29 -3.82
C GLY A 174 -6.52 25.78 -3.54
N ALA A 175 -6.02 25.89 -2.32
CA ALA A 175 -4.71 25.35 -1.96
C ALA A 175 -4.68 23.83 -2.18
N ARG A 176 -3.54 23.32 -2.63
CA ARG A 176 -3.35 21.89 -2.86
C ARG A 176 -3.21 21.14 -1.54
N LYS A 177 -4.09 20.17 -1.31
CA LYS A 177 -4.10 19.29 -0.15
C LYS A 177 -3.88 17.85 -0.58
N GLN A 178 -3.06 17.11 0.14
CA GLN A 178 -2.85 15.69 -0.11
C GLN A 178 -4.07 14.88 0.28
N VAL A 179 -4.44 13.92 -0.55
CA VAL A 179 -5.49 12.94 -0.25
C VAL A 179 -4.86 11.58 0.13
N TYR A 180 -5.65 10.72 0.76
CA TYR A 180 -5.20 9.45 1.32
C TYR A 180 -6.14 8.34 0.86
N LEU A 181 -5.58 7.27 0.31
CA LEU A 181 -6.32 6.07 -0.05
C LEU A 181 -6.37 5.12 1.16
N SER A 182 -7.57 4.76 1.61
CA SER A 182 -7.79 3.61 2.48
C SER A 182 -8.32 2.46 1.66
N ALA A 183 -7.72 1.28 1.77
CA ALA A 183 -8.12 0.11 0.99
C ALA A 183 -8.05 -1.18 1.81
N PHE A 184 -8.98 -2.10 1.52
CA PHE A 184 -8.98 -3.46 2.00
C PHE A 184 -9.01 -4.45 0.84
N ILE A 185 -8.10 -5.42 0.86
CA ILE A 185 -8.00 -6.52 -0.10
C ILE A 185 -8.28 -7.86 0.57
N ASP A 186 -9.03 -8.72 -0.07
CA ASP A 186 -9.19 -10.10 0.38
C ASP A 186 -7.92 -10.91 0.12
N ASP A 187 -7.41 -11.56 1.17
CA ASP A 187 -6.14 -12.29 1.13
C ASP A 187 -6.17 -13.49 0.20
N ALA A 188 -7.29 -14.20 0.11
CA ALA A 188 -7.43 -15.40 -0.70
C ALA A 188 -7.55 -15.07 -2.20
N THR A 189 -8.38 -14.12 -2.54
CA THR A 189 -8.83 -13.86 -3.92
C THR A 189 -8.20 -12.62 -4.55
N ARG A 190 -7.48 -11.79 -3.79
CA ARG A 190 -6.93 -10.50 -4.25
C ARG A 190 -8.02 -9.49 -4.64
N PHE A 191 -9.28 -9.79 -4.37
CA PHE A 191 -10.40 -8.90 -4.63
C PHE A 191 -10.34 -7.69 -3.70
N ILE A 192 -10.48 -6.49 -4.24
CA ILE A 192 -10.58 -5.26 -3.45
C ILE A 192 -12.01 -5.16 -2.92
N VAL A 193 -12.18 -5.37 -1.64
CA VAL A 193 -13.50 -5.35 -1.00
C VAL A 193 -13.95 -3.92 -0.68
N ALA A 194 -13.03 -2.99 -0.49
CA ALA A 194 -13.31 -1.55 -0.47
C ALA A 194 -12.02 -0.76 -0.70
N ALA A 195 -12.13 0.36 -1.38
CA ALA A 195 -11.07 1.35 -1.52
C ALA A 195 -11.70 2.72 -1.77
N LYS A 196 -11.19 3.75 -1.07
CA LYS A 196 -11.71 5.12 -1.19
C LYS A 196 -10.65 6.15 -0.81
N PHE A 197 -10.59 7.25 -1.54
CA PHE A 197 -9.77 8.41 -1.22
C PHE A 197 -10.51 9.35 -0.26
N TYR A 198 -9.74 9.95 0.64
CA TYR A 198 -10.20 10.90 1.65
C TYR A 198 -9.28 12.11 1.69
N ASP A 199 -9.80 13.23 2.15
CA ASP A 199 -9.06 14.47 2.31
C ASP A 199 -8.26 14.56 3.62
N HIS A 200 -8.34 13.54 4.48
CA HIS A 200 -7.66 13.47 5.78
C HIS A 200 -7.15 12.05 6.07
N GLN A 201 -6.31 11.90 7.09
CA GLN A 201 -5.71 10.62 7.52
C GLN A 201 -6.12 10.26 8.97
N GLN A 202 -7.36 10.46 9.33
CA GLN A 202 -7.90 10.07 10.64
C GLN A 202 -8.34 8.60 10.64
N VAL A 203 -8.62 8.06 11.83
CA VAL A 203 -9.15 6.69 12.03
C VAL A 203 -10.45 6.44 11.27
N SER A 204 -11.30 7.46 11.18
CA SER A 204 -12.60 7.40 10.51
C SER A 204 -12.54 6.89 9.08
N ILE A 205 -11.44 7.14 8.34
CA ILE A 205 -11.29 6.63 6.96
C ILE A 205 -11.18 5.10 6.92
N ILE A 206 -10.54 4.51 7.93
CA ILE A 206 -10.38 3.05 8.04
C ILE A 206 -11.74 2.43 8.37
N GLU A 207 -12.45 3.05 9.32
CA GLU A 207 -13.77 2.59 9.77
C GLU A 207 -14.81 2.68 8.65
N ASP A 208 -14.86 3.79 7.90
CA ASP A 208 -15.75 3.97 6.76
C ASP A 208 -15.44 2.94 5.64
N THR A 209 -14.17 2.74 5.33
CA THR A 209 -13.76 1.75 4.31
C THR A 209 -14.07 0.32 4.76
N LEU A 210 -13.82 -0.02 6.03
CA LEU A 210 -14.14 -1.34 6.57
C LEU A 210 -15.66 -1.59 6.62
N ARG A 211 -16.43 -0.57 7.05
CA ARG A 211 -17.90 -0.63 7.04
C ARG A 211 -18.42 -0.90 5.64
N SER A 212 -17.93 -0.16 4.64
CA SER A 212 -18.31 -0.34 3.23
C SER A 212 -17.98 -1.76 2.73
N ALA A 213 -16.82 -2.29 3.09
CA ALA A 213 -16.44 -3.67 2.75
C ALA A 213 -17.42 -4.70 3.35
N ILE A 214 -17.77 -4.53 4.63
CA ILE A 214 -18.67 -5.45 5.34
C ILE A 214 -20.10 -5.39 4.78
N MET A 215 -20.57 -4.19 4.47
CA MET A 215 -21.90 -4.00 3.88
C MET A 215 -22.05 -4.68 2.52
N GLN A 216 -21.02 -4.58 1.67
CA GLN A 216 -21.09 -5.07 0.29
C GLN A 216 -20.73 -6.54 0.17
N TYR A 217 -19.74 -7.02 0.92
CA TYR A 217 -19.14 -8.34 0.73
C TYR A 217 -19.17 -9.23 1.99
N GLY A 218 -19.83 -8.77 3.04
CA GLY A 218 -19.90 -9.48 4.32
C GLY A 218 -18.65 -9.35 5.16
N LYS A 219 -18.76 -9.76 6.43
CA LYS A 219 -17.68 -9.63 7.41
C LYS A 219 -16.55 -10.63 7.19
N PRO A 220 -15.28 -10.25 7.35
CA PRO A 220 -14.16 -11.19 7.42
C PRO A 220 -14.08 -11.85 8.80
N ASP A 221 -13.36 -12.98 8.91
CA ASP A 221 -13.02 -13.55 10.22
C ASP A 221 -11.93 -12.73 10.92
N ALA A 222 -11.04 -12.10 10.14
CA ALA A 222 -9.98 -11.25 10.65
C ALA A 222 -9.63 -10.12 9.68
N ILE A 223 -9.08 -9.03 10.22
CA ILE A 223 -8.39 -8.01 9.45
C ILE A 223 -6.91 -7.98 9.85
N TYR A 224 -6.02 -7.73 8.88
CA TYR A 224 -4.58 -7.63 9.08
C TYR A 224 -4.08 -6.28 8.61
N VAL A 225 -3.56 -5.50 9.53
CA VAL A 225 -3.18 -4.10 9.32
C VAL A 225 -1.77 -3.83 9.86
N ASP A 226 -1.21 -2.67 9.57
CA ASP A 226 0.07 -2.27 10.14
C ASP A 226 -0.06 -1.82 11.60
N ASN A 227 1.09 -1.42 12.21
CA ASN A 227 1.14 -0.87 13.56
C ASN A 227 0.96 0.65 13.59
N GLY A 228 0.46 1.28 12.53
CA GLY A 228 0.19 2.72 12.48
C GLY A 228 -0.76 3.17 13.58
N LYS A 229 -0.61 4.41 14.04
CA LYS A 229 -1.45 4.97 15.11
C LYS A 229 -2.94 4.88 14.79
N GLN A 230 -3.31 5.04 13.53
CA GLN A 230 -4.70 4.98 13.05
C GLN A 230 -5.33 3.60 13.29
N TYR A 231 -4.56 2.52 13.10
CA TYR A 231 -5.04 1.15 13.32
C TYR A 231 -5.03 0.72 14.80
N ARG A 232 -4.30 1.42 15.66
CA ARG A 232 -4.27 1.18 17.12
C ARG A 232 -5.33 1.94 17.88
N SER A 233 -6.30 2.53 17.21
CA SER A 233 -7.42 3.20 17.82
C SER A 233 -8.24 2.23 18.67
N SER A 234 -8.65 2.68 19.86
CA SER A 234 -9.61 1.95 20.70
C SER A 234 -10.95 1.75 19.99
N TRP A 235 -11.34 2.69 19.14
CA TRP A 235 -12.59 2.65 18.39
C TRP A 235 -12.60 1.53 17.35
N LEU A 236 -11.54 1.40 16.55
CA LEU A 236 -11.41 0.28 15.62
C LEU A 236 -11.37 -1.07 16.35
N GLY A 237 -10.65 -1.13 17.47
CA GLY A 237 -10.62 -2.32 18.33
C GLY A 237 -12.01 -2.70 18.85
N ARG A 238 -12.78 -1.71 19.34
CA ARG A 238 -14.17 -1.89 19.78
C ARG A 238 -15.06 -2.37 18.64
N ALA A 239 -15.00 -1.70 17.49
CA ALA A 239 -15.76 -2.09 16.30
C ALA A 239 -15.50 -3.54 15.91
N CYS A 240 -14.23 -3.95 15.82
CA CYS A 240 -13.85 -5.33 15.53
C CYS A 240 -14.40 -6.32 16.58
N ASN A 241 -14.36 -5.98 17.87
CA ASN A 241 -14.88 -6.83 18.95
C ASN A 241 -16.40 -7.01 18.85
N VAL A 242 -17.16 -5.92 18.65
CA VAL A 242 -18.63 -5.97 18.48
C VAL A 242 -19.00 -6.83 17.28
N LEU A 243 -18.26 -6.69 16.18
CA LEU A 243 -18.51 -7.44 14.95
C LEU A 243 -17.95 -8.89 14.99
N GLY A 244 -17.22 -9.27 16.04
CA GLY A 244 -16.58 -10.58 16.14
C GLY A 244 -15.50 -10.78 15.06
N ILE A 245 -14.75 -9.74 14.74
CA ILE A 245 -13.63 -9.73 13.78
C ILE A 245 -12.31 -9.72 14.55
N LYS A 246 -11.38 -10.59 14.22
CA LYS A 246 -10.05 -10.59 14.84
C LYS A 246 -9.19 -9.49 14.23
N LEU A 247 -8.75 -8.53 15.05
CA LEU A 247 -7.81 -7.48 14.64
C LEU A 247 -6.36 -7.99 14.82
N LEU A 248 -5.65 -8.14 13.71
CA LEU A 248 -4.28 -8.64 13.65
C LEU A 248 -3.34 -7.54 13.18
N PHE A 249 -2.22 -7.39 13.88
CA PHE A 249 -1.19 -6.40 13.54
C PHE A 249 0.02 -7.06 12.89
N ALA A 250 0.60 -6.40 11.89
CA ALA A 250 1.86 -6.80 11.30
C ALA A 250 2.97 -6.75 12.36
N LYS A 251 3.79 -7.81 12.43
CA LYS A 251 4.96 -7.77 13.31
C LYS A 251 5.95 -6.72 12.78
N PRO A 252 6.56 -5.90 13.65
CA PRO A 252 7.59 -4.97 13.23
C PRO A 252 8.70 -5.71 12.46
N TYR A 253 9.17 -5.11 11.38
CA TYR A 253 10.23 -5.65 10.51
C TYR A 253 9.90 -6.96 9.76
N HIS A 254 8.64 -7.40 9.72
CA HIS A 254 8.16 -8.55 8.95
C HIS A 254 7.17 -8.14 7.85
N PRO A 255 7.64 -7.52 6.75
CA PRO A 255 6.76 -7.00 5.69
C PRO A 255 6.06 -8.11 4.88
N GLU A 256 6.49 -9.37 5.02
CA GLU A 256 6.02 -10.48 4.18
C GLU A 256 4.51 -10.73 4.33
N GLY A 257 3.94 -10.39 5.48
CA GLY A 257 2.52 -10.54 5.76
C GLY A 257 1.62 -9.63 4.94
N LYS A 258 2.10 -8.45 4.50
CA LYS A 258 1.33 -7.43 3.77
C LYS A 258 1.60 -7.39 2.27
N GLY A 259 2.40 -8.31 1.74
CA GLY A 259 2.84 -8.29 0.33
C GLY A 259 1.72 -8.22 -0.70
N LYS A 260 0.47 -8.58 -0.36
CA LYS A 260 -0.68 -8.55 -1.26
C LYS A 260 -1.25 -7.14 -1.42
N ILE A 261 -1.49 -6.46 -0.32
CA ILE A 261 -1.92 -5.05 -0.35
C ILE A 261 -0.80 -4.13 -0.88
N GLU A 262 0.46 -4.44 -0.58
CA GLU A 262 1.60 -3.72 -1.16
C GLU A 262 1.70 -3.90 -2.68
N ALA A 263 1.39 -5.10 -3.20
CA ALA A 263 1.31 -5.35 -4.63
C ALA A 263 0.17 -4.57 -5.29
N PHE A 264 -0.98 -4.45 -4.62
CA PHE A 264 -2.06 -3.56 -5.06
C PHE A 264 -1.61 -2.10 -5.05
N ASN A 265 -0.96 -1.63 -3.99
CA ASN A 265 -0.46 -0.27 -3.89
C ASN A 265 0.54 0.09 -5.01
N ARG A 266 1.37 -0.86 -5.49
CA ARG A 266 2.21 -0.64 -6.69
C ARG A 266 1.40 -0.50 -7.97
N ARG A 267 0.28 -1.23 -8.13
CA ARG A 267 -0.63 -1.03 -9.27
C ARG A 267 -1.36 0.31 -9.20
N MET A 268 -1.65 0.79 -7.99
CA MET A 268 -2.19 2.13 -7.78
C MET A 268 -1.26 3.24 -8.27
N ASP A 269 0.07 3.05 -8.25
CA ASP A 269 1.00 4.04 -8.80
C ASP A 269 0.80 4.21 -10.31
N SER A 270 0.48 3.14 -11.04
CA SER A 270 0.12 3.21 -12.46
C SER A 270 -1.21 3.95 -12.68
N PHE A 271 -2.24 3.63 -11.88
CA PHE A 271 -3.52 4.36 -11.92
C PHE A 271 -3.32 5.86 -11.65
N LEU A 272 -2.56 6.22 -10.63
CA LEU A 272 -2.31 7.62 -10.30
C LEU A 272 -1.51 8.35 -11.40
N SER A 273 -0.68 7.62 -12.15
CA SER A 273 0.02 8.20 -13.32
C SER A 273 -0.96 8.55 -14.44
N GLU A 274 -2.00 7.73 -14.66
CA GLU A 274 -3.08 8.05 -15.62
C GLU A 274 -3.95 9.21 -15.12
N VAL A 275 -4.31 9.22 -13.83
CA VAL A 275 -5.05 10.33 -13.21
C VAL A 275 -4.30 11.66 -13.34
N ALA A 276 -2.96 11.63 -13.28
CA ALA A 276 -2.14 12.84 -13.43
C ALA A 276 -2.24 13.49 -14.84
N LEU A 277 -2.70 12.74 -15.84
CA LEU A 277 -3.00 13.26 -17.19
C LEU A 277 -4.37 13.93 -17.28
N MET A 278 -5.20 13.81 -16.24
CA MET A 278 -6.54 14.35 -16.16
C MET A 278 -6.58 15.57 -15.21
N ASP A 279 -7.51 16.50 -15.43
CA ASP A 279 -7.70 17.67 -14.56
C ASP A 279 -8.70 17.36 -13.45
N VAL A 280 -8.36 16.41 -12.58
CA VAL A 280 -9.20 16.00 -11.43
C VAL A 280 -9.10 17.05 -10.33
N LYS A 281 -10.24 17.59 -9.88
CA LYS A 281 -10.31 18.70 -8.92
C LYS A 281 -10.89 18.30 -7.58
N THR A 282 -11.72 17.27 -7.52
CA THR A 282 -12.41 16.86 -6.29
C THR A 282 -12.06 15.45 -5.87
N VAL A 283 -12.33 15.12 -4.60
CA VAL A 283 -12.13 13.77 -4.06
C VAL A 283 -13.19 12.82 -4.65
N GLU A 284 -14.38 13.32 -4.91
CA GLU A 284 -15.48 12.58 -5.51
C GLU A 284 -15.12 12.11 -6.92
N GLU A 285 -14.68 13.02 -7.80
CA GLU A 285 -14.20 12.67 -9.14
C GLU A 285 -13.09 11.63 -9.11
N LEU A 286 -12.13 11.77 -8.17
CA LEU A 286 -11.05 10.80 -8.00
C LEU A 286 -11.57 9.42 -7.58
N ASN A 287 -12.59 9.39 -6.70
CA ASN A 287 -13.22 8.15 -6.25
C ASN A 287 -14.04 7.47 -7.34
N ASP A 288 -14.71 8.22 -8.20
CA ASP A 288 -15.45 7.66 -9.35
C ASP A 288 -14.48 7.00 -10.33
N LEU A 289 -13.36 7.64 -10.64
CA LEU A 289 -12.29 7.06 -11.46
C LEU A 289 -11.67 5.83 -10.81
N LEU A 290 -11.44 5.86 -9.49
CA LEU A 290 -10.92 4.72 -8.74
C LEU A 290 -11.87 3.53 -8.82
N LYS A 291 -13.16 3.76 -8.60
CA LYS A 291 -14.19 2.73 -8.68
C LYS A 291 -14.22 2.08 -10.06
N LEU A 292 -14.27 2.88 -11.12
CA LEU A 292 -14.23 2.39 -12.49
C LEU A 292 -12.98 1.57 -12.76
N TRP A 293 -11.81 2.05 -12.35
CA TRP A 293 -10.55 1.33 -12.54
C TRP A 293 -10.49 0.02 -11.78
N ILE A 294 -11.01 -0.04 -10.54
CA ILE A 294 -11.06 -1.27 -9.76
C ILE A 294 -12.00 -2.29 -10.40
N GLU A 295 -13.23 -1.87 -10.76
CA GLU A 295 -14.29 -2.77 -11.25
C GLU A 295 -13.98 -3.26 -12.67
N ASP A 296 -13.54 -2.39 -13.58
CA ASP A 296 -13.39 -2.72 -14.99
C ASP A 296 -11.98 -3.12 -15.41
N HIS A 297 -10.96 -2.70 -14.65
CA HIS A 297 -9.58 -3.04 -14.97
C HIS A 297 -8.97 -4.02 -13.94
N TYR A 298 -8.88 -3.64 -12.66
CA TYR A 298 -8.16 -4.44 -11.67
C TYR A 298 -8.83 -5.80 -11.41
N HIS A 299 -10.14 -5.81 -11.17
CA HIS A 299 -10.88 -7.03 -10.86
C HIS A 299 -10.98 -8.00 -12.04
N LYS A 300 -10.96 -7.50 -13.27
CA LYS A 300 -11.05 -8.28 -14.52
C LYS A 300 -9.69 -8.67 -15.11
N SER A 301 -8.58 -8.15 -14.55
CA SER A 301 -7.25 -8.49 -15.02
C SER A 301 -6.76 -9.82 -14.44
N PRO A 302 -6.16 -10.73 -15.26
CA PRO A 302 -5.55 -11.95 -14.78
C PRO A 302 -4.48 -11.67 -13.72
N HIS A 303 -4.48 -12.45 -12.64
CA HIS A 303 -3.55 -12.23 -11.53
C HIS A 303 -2.57 -13.40 -11.39
N HIS A 304 -1.27 -13.15 -11.49
CA HIS A 304 -0.23 -14.17 -11.39
C HIS A 304 -0.32 -15.02 -10.11
N GLY A 305 -0.60 -14.39 -8.96
CA GLY A 305 -0.76 -15.10 -7.67
C GLY A 305 -2.06 -15.93 -7.55
N LEU A 306 -2.91 -15.93 -8.58
CA LEU A 306 -4.13 -16.73 -8.69
C LEU A 306 -4.06 -17.68 -9.90
N SER A 307 -2.85 -18.03 -10.35
CA SER A 307 -2.65 -18.90 -11.52
C SER A 307 -3.33 -18.38 -12.80
N GLY A 308 -3.39 -17.05 -12.96
CA GLY A 308 -4.01 -16.41 -14.12
C GLY A 308 -5.52 -16.18 -14.03
N ILE A 309 -6.18 -16.61 -12.95
CA ILE A 309 -7.61 -16.31 -12.70
C ILE A 309 -7.72 -14.83 -12.28
N THR A 310 -8.84 -14.18 -12.65
CA THR A 310 -9.10 -12.81 -12.25
C THR A 310 -9.56 -12.73 -10.78
N PRO A 311 -9.29 -11.63 -10.05
CA PRO A 311 -9.78 -11.45 -8.69
C PRO A 311 -11.31 -11.58 -8.58
N GLU A 312 -12.04 -11.05 -9.54
CA GLU A 312 -13.50 -11.15 -9.59
C GLU A 312 -13.97 -12.60 -9.69
N THR A 313 -13.41 -13.39 -10.63
CA THR A 313 -13.74 -14.79 -10.77
C THR A 313 -13.39 -15.58 -9.52
N ALA A 314 -12.18 -15.35 -8.95
CA ALA A 314 -11.74 -16.01 -7.73
C ALA A 314 -12.68 -15.72 -6.55
N PHE A 315 -13.16 -14.48 -6.41
CA PHE A 315 -14.07 -14.10 -5.34
C PHE A 315 -15.49 -14.66 -5.54
N LYS A 316 -16.02 -14.61 -6.76
CA LYS A 316 -17.39 -15.08 -7.07
C LYS A 316 -17.53 -16.61 -7.05
N THR A 317 -16.49 -17.34 -7.47
CA THR A 317 -16.52 -18.82 -7.52
C THR A 317 -16.18 -19.48 -6.20
N ASP A 318 -15.69 -18.75 -5.21
CA ASP A 318 -15.42 -19.27 -3.87
C ASP A 318 -16.73 -19.74 -3.21
N LYS A 319 -16.73 -20.96 -2.69
CA LYS A 319 -17.93 -21.61 -2.13
C LYS A 319 -18.26 -21.16 -0.70
N ARG A 320 -17.39 -20.41 -0.04
CA ARG A 320 -17.64 -19.94 1.32
C ARG A 320 -18.83 -18.97 1.33
N PRO A 321 -19.84 -19.18 2.22
CA PRO A 321 -20.95 -18.26 2.35
C PRO A 321 -20.49 -16.90 2.88
N LEU A 322 -21.04 -15.83 2.34
CA LEU A 322 -20.84 -14.48 2.86
C LEU A 322 -21.62 -14.32 4.17
N LYS A 323 -20.98 -13.75 5.18
CA LYS A 323 -21.58 -13.50 6.49
C LYS A 323 -21.94 -12.02 6.59
N PHE A 324 -23.20 -11.68 6.34
CA PHE A 324 -23.70 -10.33 6.53
C PHE A 324 -24.08 -10.09 7.99
N ILE A 325 -24.01 -8.85 8.41
CA ILE A 325 -24.37 -8.36 9.74
C ILE A 325 -25.60 -7.49 9.58
N ASP A 326 -26.51 -7.54 10.56
CA ASP A 326 -27.64 -6.64 10.57
C ASP A 326 -27.19 -5.17 10.67
N MET A 327 -27.98 -4.27 10.10
CA MET A 327 -27.63 -2.85 9.99
C MET A 327 -27.52 -2.14 11.34
N ASN A 328 -28.28 -2.58 12.34
CA ASN A 328 -28.25 -1.96 13.66
C ASN A 328 -26.95 -2.31 14.39
N THR A 329 -26.57 -3.59 14.40
CA THR A 329 -25.28 -4.04 14.95
C THR A 329 -24.11 -3.39 14.22
N LEU A 330 -24.18 -3.27 12.89
CA LEU A 330 -23.13 -2.61 12.11
C LEU A 330 -23.02 -1.12 12.46
N LYS A 331 -24.14 -0.41 12.60
CA LYS A 331 -24.18 0.99 13.00
C LYS A 331 -23.60 1.17 14.41
N GLU A 332 -24.05 0.37 15.37
CA GLU A 332 -23.57 0.41 16.75
C GLU A 332 -22.07 0.16 16.87
N ALA A 333 -21.53 -0.76 16.07
CA ALA A 333 -20.10 -1.09 16.09
C ALA A 333 -19.20 0.11 15.77
N PHE A 334 -19.63 1.00 14.89
CA PHE A 334 -18.86 2.15 14.44
C PHE A 334 -19.26 3.48 15.10
N LEU A 335 -20.19 3.46 16.08
CA LEU A 335 -20.49 4.64 16.88
C LEU A 335 -19.34 4.94 17.84
N HIS A 336 -18.90 6.19 17.83
CA HIS A 336 -17.98 6.74 18.80
C HIS A 336 -18.76 7.30 19.99
N SER A 337 -18.13 7.37 21.16
CA SER A 337 -18.74 7.90 22.36
C SER A 337 -17.74 8.76 23.12
N GLU A 338 -18.09 9.99 23.42
CA GLU A 338 -17.28 10.93 24.19
C GLU A 338 -18.06 11.57 25.31
N GLU A 339 -17.44 11.74 26.48
CA GLU A 339 -18.05 12.50 27.57
C GLU A 339 -17.94 14.00 27.32
N ARG A 340 -19.05 14.71 27.48
CA ARG A 340 -19.11 16.18 27.49
C ARG A 340 -19.88 16.67 28.71
N LYS A 341 -19.52 17.85 29.21
CA LYS A 341 -20.25 18.52 30.27
C LYS A 341 -21.22 19.52 29.66
N VAL A 342 -22.46 19.47 30.10
CA VAL A 342 -23.49 20.42 29.71
C VAL A 342 -23.21 21.76 30.39
N ASP A 343 -23.17 22.82 29.62
CA ASP A 343 -22.90 24.18 30.08
C ASP A 343 -24.14 24.83 30.73
N LYS A 344 -24.00 26.07 31.23
CA LYS A 344 -25.06 26.85 31.86
C LYS A 344 -26.21 27.24 30.89
N THR A 345 -26.04 27.08 29.61
CA THR A 345 -27.08 27.34 28.60
C THR A 345 -27.85 26.10 28.21
N GLY A 346 -27.49 24.92 28.75
CA GLY A 346 -28.08 23.64 28.41
C GLY A 346 -27.51 23.04 27.14
N CYS A 347 -26.33 23.50 26.71
CA CYS A 347 -25.67 23.07 25.50
C CYS A 347 -24.35 22.30 25.78
N ILE A 348 -23.91 21.52 24.81
CA ILE A 348 -22.57 20.94 24.76
C ILE A 348 -21.80 21.46 23.55
N SER A 349 -20.49 21.62 23.69
CA SER A 349 -19.61 21.89 22.55
C SER A 349 -19.03 20.56 22.05
N PHE A 350 -19.21 20.29 20.77
CA PHE A 350 -18.71 19.09 20.11
C PHE A 350 -18.27 19.43 18.66
N GLU A 351 -17.03 19.06 18.30
CA GLU A 351 -16.42 19.32 16.97
C GLU A 351 -16.56 20.78 16.46
N GLY A 352 -16.44 21.76 17.36
CA GLY A 352 -16.53 23.19 17.01
C GLY A 352 -17.96 23.71 16.82
N LYS A 353 -18.96 22.85 16.99
CA LYS A 353 -20.39 23.18 16.97
C LYS A 353 -20.98 23.15 18.39
N SER A 354 -22.09 23.82 18.60
CA SER A 354 -22.87 23.79 19.84
C SER A 354 -24.15 23.02 19.63
N TYR A 355 -24.47 22.09 20.52
CA TYR A 355 -25.67 21.26 20.44
C TYR A 355 -26.54 21.47 21.67
N GLU A 356 -27.84 21.67 21.45
CA GLU A 356 -28.83 21.85 22.52
C GLU A 356 -29.19 20.48 23.12
N VAL A 357 -28.90 20.33 24.43
CA VAL A 357 -29.13 19.09 25.20
C VAL A 357 -30.30 19.26 26.18
N GLY A 358 -30.55 20.48 26.63
CA GLY A 358 -31.65 20.83 27.50
C GLY A 358 -31.22 21.18 28.93
N LEU A 359 -32.03 22.01 29.59
CA LEU A 359 -31.74 22.53 30.90
C LEU A 359 -31.77 21.47 31.99
N GLN A 360 -32.46 20.35 31.77
CA GLN A 360 -32.53 19.22 32.73
C GLN A 360 -31.17 18.54 32.99
N LEU A 361 -30.24 18.67 32.06
CA LEU A 361 -28.90 18.10 32.16
C LEU A 361 -27.83 19.13 32.52
N LEU A 362 -28.21 20.34 32.87
CA LEU A 362 -27.33 21.45 33.20
C LEU A 362 -26.25 21.07 34.23
N GLY A 363 -24.97 21.27 33.86
CA GLY A 363 -23.83 20.96 34.72
C GLY A 363 -23.50 19.48 34.85
N ARG A 364 -24.30 18.58 34.29
CA ARG A 364 -24.07 17.14 34.26
C ARG A 364 -23.15 16.72 33.14
N LYS A 365 -22.51 15.57 33.29
CA LYS A 365 -21.77 14.89 32.20
C LYS A 365 -22.73 14.03 31.42
N VAL A 366 -22.66 14.11 30.13
CA VAL A 366 -23.42 13.29 29.17
C VAL A 366 -22.47 12.55 28.25
N SER A 367 -22.87 11.38 27.80
CA SER A 367 -22.14 10.65 26.74
C SER A 367 -22.72 11.02 25.40
N VAL A 368 -21.88 11.56 24.53
CA VAL A 368 -22.21 11.97 23.15
C VAL A 368 -21.87 10.81 22.24
N HIS A 369 -22.85 10.17 21.64
CA HIS A 369 -22.69 9.12 20.66
C HIS A 369 -22.83 9.69 19.25
N TYR A 370 -21.88 9.42 18.40
CA TYR A 370 -21.85 9.96 17.03
C TYR A 370 -21.17 9.02 16.05
N ASP A 371 -21.53 9.13 14.79
CA ASP A 371 -20.83 8.46 13.69
C ASP A 371 -19.80 9.42 13.11
N PRO A 372 -18.49 9.08 13.12
CA PRO A 372 -17.45 9.97 12.57
C PRO A 372 -17.62 10.30 11.08
N SER A 373 -18.35 9.47 10.34
CA SER A 373 -18.66 9.70 8.92
C SER A 373 -19.83 10.67 8.74
N TRP A 374 -20.66 10.87 9.79
CA TRP A 374 -21.87 11.71 9.79
C TRP A 374 -22.00 12.49 11.10
N ALA A 375 -21.02 13.35 11.35
CA ALA A 375 -20.95 14.13 12.59
C ALA A 375 -22.07 15.18 12.79
N ASP A 376 -22.96 15.35 11.84
CA ASP A 376 -24.08 16.30 11.95
C ASP A 376 -25.21 15.79 12.89
N VAL A 377 -25.23 14.52 13.23
CA VAL A 377 -26.22 13.92 14.12
C VAL A 377 -25.51 13.35 15.34
N VAL A 378 -25.78 13.93 16.51
CA VAL A 378 -25.26 13.46 17.79
C VAL A 378 -26.39 12.98 18.68
N GLU A 379 -26.21 11.79 19.30
CA GLU A 379 -27.15 11.22 20.24
C GLU A 379 -26.60 11.36 21.66
N ILE A 380 -27.44 11.84 22.56
CA ILE A 380 -27.08 12.10 23.95
C ILE A 380 -27.60 10.97 24.84
N HIS A 381 -26.69 10.40 25.62
CA HIS A 381 -26.99 9.36 26.57
C HIS A 381 -26.68 9.85 28.00
N HIS A 382 -27.62 9.62 28.92
CA HIS A 382 -27.47 9.86 30.36
C HIS A 382 -28.24 8.81 31.12
N PRO A 383 -27.73 8.27 32.26
CA PRO A 383 -28.39 7.19 33.00
C PRO A 383 -29.85 7.47 33.42
N ASP A 384 -30.18 8.74 33.69
CA ASP A 384 -31.50 9.13 34.21
C ASP A 384 -32.49 9.53 33.09
N PHE A 385 -32.09 9.47 31.82
CA PHE A 385 -32.91 9.94 30.67
C PHE A 385 -32.82 8.96 29.53
N GLU A 386 -33.91 8.80 28.78
CA GLU A 386 -33.89 8.09 27.51
C GLU A 386 -32.95 8.78 26.49
N PRO A 387 -32.21 8.01 25.68
CA PRO A 387 -31.38 8.60 24.65
C PRO A 387 -32.17 9.47 23.67
N PHE A 388 -31.59 10.59 23.27
CA PHE A 388 -32.24 11.52 22.34
C PHE A 388 -31.23 12.18 21.41
N LEU A 389 -31.71 12.60 20.24
CA LEU A 389 -30.89 13.32 19.25
C LEU A 389 -30.81 14.81 19.63
N ALA A 390 -29.57 15.31 19.79
CA ALA A 390 -29.33 16.73 20.02
C ALA A 390 -29.34 17.50 18.69
N LYS A 391 -29.88 18.71 18.73
CA LYS A 391 -29.95 19.63 17.59
C LYS A 391 -28.81 20.63 17.66
N GLU A 392 -28.19 20.92 16.52
CA GLU A 392 -27.19 21.99 16.42
C GLU A 392 -27.87 23.33 16.76
N GLN A 393 -27.25 24.09 17.65
CA GLN A 393 -27.70 25.41 18.02
C GLN A 393 -27.28 26.42 16.94
N VAL A 394 -28.25 26.93 16.21
CA VAL A 394 -28.04 28.01 15.25
C VAL A 394 -28.24 29.34 15.99
N ILE A 395 -27.19 30.15 16.06
CA ILE A 395 -27.27 31.51 16.62
C ILE A 395 -27.77 32.42 15.53
N GLY A 396 -29.02 32.94 15.67
CA GLY A 396 -29.64 33.87 14.77
C GLY A 396 -30.08 35.16 15.49
N GLU A 397 -30.65 36.13 14.75
CA GLU A 397 -31.14 37.39 15.30
C GLU A 397 -32.32 37.17 16.31
N HIS A 398 -33.01 36.05 16.21
CA HIS A 398 -34.10 35.69 17.10
C HIS A 398 -33.75 34.38 17.83
N CYS A 399 -33.61 34.45 19.15
CA CYS A 399 -33.52 33.25 19.98
C CYS A 399 -34.87 32.52 19.93
N GLY A 400 -34.83 31.23 19.62
CA GLY A 400 -35.99 30.35 19.75
C GLY A 400 -36.54 30.30 21.18
N THR A 401 -37.74 29.75 21.35
CA THR A 401 -38.37 29.57 22.67
C THR A 401 -37.45 28.72 23.56
N ARG A 402 -37.09 29.22 24.74
CA ARG A 402 -36.29 28.48 25.75
C ARG A 402 -37.01 27.18 26.12
N SER A 403 -36.28 26.10 26.15
CA SER A 403 -36.79 24.83 26.71
C SER A 403 -37.27 25.05 28.13
N LYS A 404 -38.50 24.63 28.45
CA LYS A 404 -39.04 24.72 29.82
C LYS A 404 -38.43 23.61 30.66
N LEU A 405 -38.08 23.95 31.93
CA LEU A 405 -37.70 22.94 32.90
C LEU A 405 -38.91 22.01 33.15
N PRO A 406 -38.69 20.69 33.28
CA PRO A 406 -39.70 19.76 33.71
C PRO A 406 -40.31 20.24 35.07
N GLU A 407 -41.60 20.06 35.27
CA GLU A 407 -42.28 20.50 36.53
C GLU A 407 -41.59 19.99 37.78
N ARG A 408 -41.10 18.75 37.76
CA ARG A 408 -40.36 18.13 38.89
C ARG A 408 -39.04 18.85 39.25
N MET A 409 -38.51 19.68 38.36
CA MET A 409 -37.25 20.42 38.52
C MET A 409 -37.48 21.92 38.71
N THR A 410 -38.72 22.36 38.59
CA THR A 410 -39.08 23.76 38.78
C THR A 410 -39.04 24.11 40.27
N PRO A 411 -38.36 25.20 40.68
CA PRO A 411 -38.34 25.62 42.07
C PRO A 411 -39.75 25.85 42.60
N LEU A 412 -40.04 25.25 43.73
CA LEU A 412 -41.30 25.49 44.45
C LEU A 412 -41.20 26.82 45.21
N LYS A 413 -42.28 27.58 45.24
CA LYS A 413 -42.35 28.79 46.05
C LYS A 413 -42.89 28.40 47.45
N PRO A 414 -42.05 28.39 48.48
CA PRO A 414 -42.48 27.99 49.82
C PRO A 414 -43.36 29.07 50.44
N GLU A 415 -44.34 28.66 51.20
CA GLU A 415 -45.22 29.59 51.96
C GLU A 415 -44.51 30.15 53.16
N SER A 416 -43.58 29.36 53.79
CA SER A 416 -42.79 29.75 54.95
C SER A 416 -41.43 29.04 54.96
N SER A 417 -40.53 29.47 55.84
CA SER A 417 -39.24 28.83 56.09
C SER A 417 -39.36 27.67 57.03
N ARG A 418 -39.38 26.42 56.55
CA ARG A 418 -39.42 25.22 57.39
C ARG A 418 -38.29 25.16 58.43
N LEU A 419 -37.10 25.77 58.12
CA LEU A 419 -36.01 25.86 59.08
C LEU A 419 -36.35 26.78 60.27
N LEU A 420 -36.82 28.01 59.95
CA LEU A 420 -37.14 28.98 61.01
C LEU A 420 -38.38 28.56 61.79
N ASP A 421 -39.38 28.00 61.14
CA ASP A 421 -40.58 27.42 61.85
C ASP A 421 -40.21 26.26 62.75
N GLY A 422 -39.26 25.41 62.35
CA GLY A 422 -38.74 24.32 63.18
C GLY A 422 -37.95 24.82 64.42
N LEU A 423 -37.12 25.88 64.24
CA LEU A 423 -36.39 26.50 65.32
C LEU A 423 -37.33 27.19 66.34
N ASN A 424 -38.39 27.86 65.86
CA ASN A 424 -39.40 28.46 66.72
C ASN A 424 -40.26 27.45 67.51
N LYS A 425 -40.39 26.23 67.04
CA LYS A 425 -41.07 25.12 67.71
C LYS A 425 -40.19 24.37 68.73
N ALA A 426 -38.89 24.49 68.61
CA ALA A 426 -37.90 23.83 69.41
C ALA A 426 -37.44 24.66 70.64
N ASN A 427 -37.78 25.97 70.68
CA ASN A 427 -37.65 26.88 71.81
C ASN A 427 -39.02 27.01 72.47
#